data_7d268990affc6183b0a5ba53f1c834ab
#
_entry.id   7d268990affc6183b0a5ba53f1c834ab
#
_cell.length_a   1.000
_cell.length_b   1.000
_cell.length_c   1.000
_cell.angle_alpha   90.00
_cell.angle_beta   90.00
_cell.angle_gamma   90.00
#
_symmetry.space_group_name_H-M   'P 1'
#
loop_
_entity.id
_entity.type
_entity.pdbx_description
1 polymer ?
#
loop_
_entity_poly.entity_id
_entity_poly.type
_entity_poly.pdbx_seq_one_letter_code
_entity_poly.pdbx_strand_id
1 'polypeptide(L)'
;YAGFSFQFIENINLMKSTQHLLPIIMQNPVIKLSPLQANSYKLFYESSILAYTSARTLANKEIVKAVLTMFVEGATEIYKLQNKWYISSQSRKYEIYQEFIQLVMRYYTVHHGTSFYASHLGLTLPHFCSTIKKAAGNTPLEIIASVILMDAKSRLKSSNESVKNIALSLGFNNISFFNKFFKQHTGVTPQKYRGH
;
A
#
# COMPACT_ATOMS: atom_id res chain seq x y z
N TYR A 1 -5.98 15.55 -2.69
CA TYR A 1 -5.21 14.49 -2.02
C TYR A 1 -6.19 13.67 -1.19
N ALA A 2 -6.40 12.39 -1.52
CA ALA A 2 -7.20 11.48 -0.72
C ALA A 2 -6.24 10.47 -0.08
N GLY A 3 -6.19 10.40 1.25
CA GLY A 3 -5.40 9.45 2.01
C GLY A 3 -6.32 8.53 2.82
N PHE A 4 -6.04 7.25 2.81
CA PHE A 4 -6.78 6.24 3.59
C PHE A 4 -5.84 5.56 4.57
N SER A 5 -6.32 5.27 5.79
CA SER A 5 -5.54 4.47 6.72
C SER A 5 -5.41 3.04 6.21
N PHE A 6 -4.27 2.42 6.50
CA PHE A 6 -4.03 1.02 6.13
C PHE A 6 -5.10 0.07 6.68
N GLN A 7 -5.47 0.25 7.94
CA GLN A 7 -6.53 -0.52 8.61
C GLN A 7 -7.89 -0.37 7.90
N PHE A 8 -8.18 0.79 7.31
CA PHE A 8 -9.39 0.99 6.53
C PHE A 8 -9.33 0.21 5.21
N ILE A 9 -8.19 0.24 4.51
CA ILE A 9 -7.97 -0.51 3.26
C ILE A 9 -8.04 -2.01 3.50
N GLU A 10 -7.47 -2.52 4.60
CA GLU A 10 -7.53 -3.94 4.99
C GLU A 10 -8.97 -4.40 5.23
N ASN A 11 -9.76 -3.60 5.97
CA ASN A 11 -11.16 -3.91 6.29
C ASN A 11 -12.09 -3.98 5.07
N ILE A 12 -11.73 -3.38 3.93
CA ILE A 12 -12.58 -3.38 2.73
C ILE A 12 -12.23 -4.46 1.72
N ASN A 13 -11.34 -5.41 2.07
CA ASN A 13 -10.87 -6.47 1.14
C ASN A 13 -10.31 -5.94 -0.20
N LEU A 14 -10.02 -4.63 -0.28
CA LEU A 14 -9.51 -3.98 -1.48
C LEU A 14 -8.20 -4.61 -1.96
N MET A 15 -7.45 -5.16 -1.00
CA MET A 15 -6.14 -5.75 -1.26
C MET A 15 -6.22 -7.04 -2.06
N LYS A 16 -7.32 -7.79 -2.00
CA LYS A 16 -7.40 -9.09 -2.70
C LYS A 16 -7.43 -8.94 -4.22
N SER A 17 -8.14 -7.94 -4.74
CA SER A 17 -8.25 -7.70 -6.17
C SER A 17 -7.02 -7.01 -6.77
N THR A 18 -6.29 -6.23 -5.97
CA THR A 18 -5.15 -5.43 -6.43
C THR A 18 -3.78 -6.01 -6.08
N GLN A 19 -3.71 -7.04 -5.23
CA GLN A 19 -2.44 -7.63 -4.78
C GLN A 19 -1.53 -8.04 -5.94
N HIS A 20 -2.09 -8.61 -7.00
CA HIS A 20 -1.34 -9.03 -8.17
C HIS A 20 -0.80 -7.86 -9.00
N LEU A 21 -1.30 -6.65 -8.79
CA LEU A 21 -0.84 -5.44 -9.48
C LEU A 21 0.16 -4.62 -8.68
N LEU A 22 0.33 -4.90 -7.37
CA LEU A 22 1.26 -4.16 -6.53
C LEU A 22 2.68 -4.03 -7.13
N PRO A 23 3.29 -5.06 -7.74
CA PRO A 23 4.59 -4.91 -8.39
C PRO A 23 4.57 -3.88 -9.51
N ILE A 24 3.51 -3.89 -10.32
CA ILE A 24 3.36 -2.99 -11.45
C ILE A 24 3.15 -1.56 -10.93
N ILE A 25 2.31 -1.41 -9.91
CA ILE A 25 2.03 -0.12 -9.26
C ILE A 25 3.30 0.45 -8.61
N MET A 26 4.11 -0.38 -7.95
CA MET A 26 5.36 0.08 -7.33
C MET A 26 6.42 0.48 -8.36
N GLN A 27 6.48 -0.20 -9.50
CA GLN A 27 7.41 0.14 -10.58
C GLN A 27 6.93 1.33 -11.42
N ASN A 28 5.63 1.43 -11.63
CA ASN A 28 4.98 2.45 -12.46
C ASN A 28 3.81 3.08 -11.69
N PRO A 29 4.06 3.93 -10.68
CA PRO A 29 3.03 4.45 -9.79
C PRO A 29 2.07 5.45 -10.47
N VAL A 30 2.34 5.83 -11.72
CA VAL A 30 1.55 6.80 -12.49
C VAL A 30 0.87 6.10 -13.66
N ILE A 31 -0.46 6.16 -13.71
CA ILE A 31 -1.26 5.70 -14.84
C ILE A 31 -1.51 6.87 -15.80
N LYS A 32 -1.26 6.66 -17.09
CA LYS A 32 -1.70 7.61 -18.12
C LYS A 32 -3.16 7.36 -18.44
N LEU A 33 -4.02 8.34 -18.16
CA LEU A 33 -5.43 8.30 -18.50
C LEU A 33 -5.67 9.01 -19.83
N SER A 34 -6.58 8.47 -20.64
CA SER A 34 -7.12 9.24 -21.77
C SER A 34 -7.94 10.43 -21.26
N PRO A 35 -8.14 11.51 -22.06
CA PRO A 35 -8.95 12.65 -21.64
C PRO A 35 -10.34 12.26 -21.14
N LEU A 36 -10.99 11.30 -21.79
CA LEU A 36 -12.28 10.78 -21.37
C LEU A 36 -12.22 10.07 -20.00
N GLN A 37 -11.24 9.19 -19.80
CA GLN A 37 -11.04 8.50 -18.53
C GLN A 37 -10.73 9.51 -17.39
N ALA A 38 -9.85 10.46 -17.65
CA ALA A 38 -9.48 11.49 -16.66
C ALA A 38 -10.71 12.32 -16.25
N ASN A 39 -11.54 12.73 -17.21
CA ASN A 39 -12.77 13.47 -16.93
C ASN A 39 -13.79 12.63 -16.15
N SER A 40 -13.97 11.36 -16.52
CA SER A 40 -14.88 10.44 -15.82
C SER A 40 -14.44 10.23 -14.36
N TYR A 41 -13.14 10.00 -14.11
CA TYR A 41 -12.59 9.86 -12.75
C TYR A 41 -12.75 11.14 -11.93
N LYS A 42 -12.50 12.31 -12.55
CA LYS A 42 -12.68 13.61 -11.90
C LYS A 42 -14.13 13.83 -11.48
N LEU A 43 -15.07 13.64 -12.38
CA LEU A 43 -16.51 13.81 -12.11
C LEU A 43 -16.99 12.84 -11.02
N PHE A 44 -16.54 11.60 -11.08
CA PHE A 44 -16.88 10.60 -10.04
C PHE A 44 -16.33 10.99 -8.67
N TYR A 45 -15.08 11.47 -8.61
CA TYR A 45 -14.46 11.95 -7.37
C TYR A 45 -15.21 13.16 -6.80
N GLU A 46 -15.48 14.18 -7.63
CA GLU A 46 -16.18 15.41 -7.22
C GLU A 46 -17.60 15.09 -6.72
N SER A 47 -18.34 14.25 -7.45
CA SER A 47 -19.68 13.79 -7.06
C SER A 47 -19.65 13.00 -5.74
N SER A 48 -18.65 12.15 -5.53
CA SER A 48 -18.49 11.38 -4.30
C SER A 48 -18.20 12.27 -3.09
N ILE A 49 -17.34 13.27 -3.25
CA ILE A 49 -17.05 14.24 -2.18
C ILE A 49 -18.29 15.10 -1.87
N LEU A 50 -18.98 15.58 -2.90
CA LEU A 50 -20.22 16.36 -2.73
C LEU A 50 -21.28 15.53 -1.98
N ALA A 51 -21.49 14.30 -2.38
CA ALA A 51 -22.45 13.39 -1.73
C ALA A 51 -22.07 13.12 -0.26
N TYR A 52 -20.79 12.89 0.03
CA TYR A 52 -20.30 12.68 1.40
C TYR A 52 -20.48 13.92 2.29
N THR A 53 -20.24 15.12 1.75
CA THR A 53 -20.29 16.37 2.52
C THR A 53 -21.71 16.95 2.66
N SER A 54 -22.57 16.73 1.65
CA SER A 54 -23.91 17.34 1.60
C SER A 54 -25.01 16.47 2.20
N ALA A 55 -24.84 15.16 2.20
CA ALA A 55 -25.85 14.23 2.68
C ALA A 55 -25.28 13.30 3.76
N ARG A 56 -25.59 13.56 5.04
CA ARG A 56 -25.16 12.71 6.16
C ARG A 56 -25.49 11.23 5.98
N THR A 57 -26.55 10.91 5.24
CA THR A 57 -26.96 9.55 4.92
C THR A 57 -25.94 8.82 4.03
N LEU A 58 -25.22 9.53 3.18
CA LEU A 58 -24.19 8.97 2.30
C LEU A 58 -22.79 8.91 2.97
N ALA A 59 -22.65 9.45 4.18
CA ALA A 59 -21.46 9.28 5.01
C ALA A 59 -21.42 7.92 5.75
N ASN A 60 -22.35 7.00 5.44
CA ASN A 60 -22.34 5.65 5.96
C ASN A 60 -21.06 4.91 5.52
N LYS A 61 -20.43 4.22 6.48
CA LYS A 61 -19.17 3.50 6.28
C LYS A 61 -19.21 2.50 5.12
N GLU A 62 -20.33 1.81 4.94
CA GLU A 62 -20.50 0.84 3.87
C GLU A 62 -20.61 1.51 2.48
N ILE A 63 -21.25 2.69 2.41
CA ILE A 63 -21.31 3.48 1.17
C ILE A 63 -19.92 4.01 0.80
N VAL A 64 -19.20 4.56 1.76
CA VAL A 64 -17.81 5.03 1.55
C VAL A 64 -16.93 3.88 1.06
N LYS A 65 -17.06 2.69 1.66
CA LYS A 65 -16.38 1.49 1.24
C LYS A 65 -16.70 1.11 -0.21
N ALA A 66 -17.97 1.10 -0.60
CA ALA A 66 -18.41 0.77 -1.96
C ALA A 66 -17.83 1.74 -3.00
N VAL A 67 -17.89 3.04 -2.70
CA VAL A 67 -17.30 4.11 -3.56
C VAL A 67 -15.80 3.90 -3.74
N LEU A 68 -15.07 3.64 -2.67
CA LEU A 68 -13.63 3.39 -2.74
C LEU A 68 -13.29 2.11 -3.49
N THR A 69 -14.07 1.05 -3.29
CA THR A 69 -13.92 -0.19 -4.05
C THR A 69 -14.05 0.09 -5.55
N MET A 70 -15.06 0.86 -5.96
CA MET A 70 -15.27 1.20 -7.37
C MET A 70 -14.08 2.01 -7.95
N PHE A 71 -13.51 2.94 -7.18
CA PHE A 71 -12.31 3.67 -7.59
C PHE A 71 -11.11 2.75 -7.84
N VAL A 72 -10.87 1.84 -6.91
CA VAL A 72 -9.71 0.95 -6.97
C VAL A 72 -9.88 -0.12 -8.04
N GLU A 73 -11.06 -0.69 -8.19
CA GLU A 73 -11.35 -1.65 -9.26
C GLU A 73 -11.23 -1.00 -10.63
N GLY A 74 -11.74 0.22 -10.80
CA GLY A 74 -11.57 0.97 -12.06
C GLY A 74 -10.10 1.23 -12.40
N ALA A 75 -9.30 1.67 -11.43
CA ALA A 75 -7.86 1.84 -11.61
C ALA A 75 -7.17 0.50 -11.94
N THR A 76 -7.60 -0.58 -11.27
CA THR A 76 -7.12 -1.95 -11.50
C THR A 76 -7.33 -2.38 -12.94
N GLU A 77 -8.52 -2.15 -13.50
CA GLU A 77 -8.83 -2.50 -14.89
C GLU A 77 -7.99 -1.69 -15.89
N ILE A 78 -7.75 -0.40 -15.63
CA ILE A 78 -6.87 0.42 -16.47
C ILE A 78 -5.43 -0.13 -16.43
N TYR A 79 -4.93 -0.51 -15.25
CA TYR A 79 -3.61 -1.14 -15.13
C TYR A 79 -3.52 -2.45 -15.91
N LYS A 80 -4.53 -3.31 -15.82
CA LYS A 80 -4.60 -4.57 -16.57
C LYS A 80 -4.57 -4.32 -18.08
N LEU A 81 -5.35 -3.35 -18.56
CA LEU A 81 -5.42 -3.02 -20.00
C LEU A 81 -4.07 -2.48 -20.52
N GLN A 82 -3.38 -1.64 -19.75
CA GLN A 82 -2.10 -1.05 -20.15
C GLN A 82 -0.93 -2.03 -20.03
N ASN A 83 -1.03 -3.05 -19.17
CA ASN A 83 0.06 -3.99 -18.86
C ASN A 83 -0.32 -5.45 -19.16
N LYS A 84 -1.10 -5.71 -20.22
CA LYS A 84 -1.58 -7.07 -20.62
C LYS A 84 -0.47 -8.12 -20.69
N TRP A 85 0.72 -7.74 -21.16
CA TRP A 85 1.87 -8.63 -21.28
C TRP A 85 2.45 -9.08 -19.94
N TYR A 86 2.29 -8.27 -18.88
CA TYR A 86 2.81 -8.57 -17.54
C TYR A 86 1.95 -9.62 -16.81
N ILE A 87 0.66 -9.65 -17.11
CA ILE A 87 -0.32 -10.54 -16.47
C ILE A 87 -0.25 -11.96 -17.04
N SER A 88 0.25 -12.13 -18.27
CA SER A 88 0.32 -13.43 -18.96
C SER A 88 1.43 -14.36 -18.46
N SER A 89 2.38 -13.87 -17.68
CA SER A 89 3.48 -14.68 -17.14
C SER A 89 3.16 -15.17 -15.72
N GLN A 90 2.28 -16.15 -15.58
CA GLN A 90 2.11 -16.93 -14.33
C GLN A 90 3.38 -17.76 -14.08
N SER A 91 4.46 -17.11 -13.66
CA SER A 91 5.66 -17.82 -13.25
C SER A 91 5.58 -18.12 -11.74
N ARG A 92 6.13 -19.26 -11.30
CA ARG A 92 6.24 -19.63 -9.88
C ARG A 92 6.85 -18.50 -9.01
N LYS A 93 7.72 -17.67 -9.60
CA LYS A 93 8.30 -16.50 -8.93
C LYS A 93 7.24 -15.46 -8.58
N TYR A 94 6.24 -15.28 -9.42
CA TYR A 94 5.16 -14.34 -9.22
C TYR A 94 4.19 -14.81 -8.12
N GLU A 95 3.90 -16.11 -8.07
CA GLU A 95 3.10 -16.71 -6.98
C GLU A 95 3.79 -16.49 -5.63
N ILE A 96 5.10 -16.80 -5.54
CA ILE A 96 5.90 -16.56 -4.32
C ILE A 96 5.87 -15.08 -3.93
N TYR A 97 5.95 -14.17 -4.91
CA TYR A 97 5.85 -12.75 -4.64
C TYR A 97 4.47 -12.36 -4.09
N GLN A 98 3.39 -12.87 -4.65
CA GLN A 98 2.04 -12.61 -4.15
C GLN A 98 1.84 -13.13 -2.72
N GLU A 99 2.27 -14.34 -2.42
CA GLU A 99 2.24 -14.90 -1.07
C GLU A 99 3.08 -14.06 -0.10
N PHE A 100 4.27 -13.61 -0.53
CA PHE A 100 5.10 -12.72 0.26
C PHE A 100 4.39 -11.40 0.59
N ILE A 101 3.76 -10.75 -0.39
CA ILE A 101 3.01 -9.52 -0.15
C ILE A 101 1.89 -9.74 0.86
N GLN A 102 1.14 -10.85 0.77
CA GLN A 102 0.10 -11.19 1.75
C GLN A 102 0.67 -11.33 3.17
N LEU A 103 1.82 -11.99 3.31
CA LEU A 103 2.50 -12.12 4.60
C LEU A 103 3.00 -10.75 5.10
N VAL A 104 3.57 -9.91 4.23
CA VAL A 104 4.01 -8.56 4.62
C VAL A 104 2.83 -7.77 5.17
N MET A 105 1.71 -7.73 4.44
CA MET A 105 0.51 -7.00 4.84
C MET A 105 -0.04 -7.47 6.20
N ARG A 106 0.13 -8.75 6.51
CA ARG A 106 -0.34 -9.33 7.77
C ARG A 106 0.61 -9.10 8.94
N TYR A 107 1.91 -9.04 8.66
CA TYR A 107 2.93 -9.14 9.72
C TYR A 107 3.94 -7.98 9.76
N TYR A 108 3.82 -6.95 8.91
CA TYR A 108 4.79 -5.84 8.84
C TYR A 108 4.95 -5.07 10.15
N THR A 109 3.93 -5.05 11.03
CA THR A 109 4.01 -4.41 12.34
C THR A 109 4.77 -5.23 13.39
N VAL A 110 5.07 -6.51 13.09
CA VAL A 110 5.73 -7.42 14.04
C VAL A 110 7.07 -7.90 13.50
N HIS A 111 7.16 -8.14 12.20
CA HIS A 111 8.34 -8.71 11.55
C HIS A 111 8.90 -7.79 10.46
N HIS A 112 9.95 -7.04 10.80
CA HIS A 112 10.63 -6.13 9.89
C HIS A 112 11.76 -6.80 9.08
N GLY A 113 12.20 -7.99 9.48
CA GLY A 113 13.28 -8.74 8.83
C GLY A 113 12.76 -9.75 7.82
N THR A 114 13.61 -10.10 6.87
CA THR A 114 13.28 -10.98 5.73
C THR A 114 13.24 -12.46 6.08
N SER A 115 13.94 -12.90 7.14
CA SER A 115 14.05 -14.32 7.53
C SER A 115 12.70 -14.94 7.89
N PHE A 116 11.84 -14.20 8.60
CA PHE A 116 10.48 -14.64 8.93
C PHE A 116 9.70 -15.02 7.68
N TYR A 117 9.71 -14.16 6.67
CA TYR A 117 8.96 -14.38 5.43
C TYR A 117 9.52 -15.52 4.59
N ALA A 118 10.85 -15.62 4.50
CA ALA A 118 11.51 -16.73 3.82
C ALA A 118 11.12 -18.08 4.44
N SER A 119 11.16 -18.18 5.77
CA SER A 119 10.77 -19.41 6.50
C SER A 119 9.30 -19.76 6.30
N HIS A 120 8.38 -18.78 6.32
CA HIS A 120 6.95 -19.02 6.09
C HIS A 120 6.64 -19.52 4.68
N LEU A 121 7.44 -19.10 3.70
CA LEU A 121 7.32 -19.54 2.31
C LEU A 121 8.09 -20.84 2.02
N GLY A 122 8.71 -21.46 3.05
CA GLY A 122 9.51 -22.68 2.88
C GLY A 122 10.74 -22.49 2.00
N LEU A 123 11.29 -21.27 1.93
CA LEU A 123 12.41 -20.93 1.07
C LEU A 123 13.68 -20.60 1.88
N THR A 124 14.85 -20.93 1.31
CA THR A 124 16.11 -20.40 1.85
C THR A 124 16.16 -18.87 1.64
N LEU A 125 16.78 -18.16 2.57
CA LEU A 125 16.87 -16.68 2.50
C LEU A 125 17.48 -16.17 1.19
N PRO A 126 18.58 -16.74 0.64
CA PRO A 126 19.13 -16.30 -0.64
C PRO A 126 18.17 -16.53 -1.80
N HIS A 127 17.48 -17.69 -1.84
CA HIS A 127 16.53 -18.01 -2.89
C HIS A 127 15.33 -17.07 -2.84
N PHE A 128 14.76 -16.84 -1.64
CA PHE A 128 13.69 -15.89 -1.41
C PHE A 128 14.06 -14.48 -1.90
N CYS A 129 15.20 -13.93 -1.43
CA CYS A 129 15.64 -12.58 -1.82
C CYS A 129 15.85 -12.44 -3.32
N SER A 130 16.47 -13.44 -3.96
CA SER A 130 16.66 -13.45 -5.41
C SER A 130 15.35 -13.53 -6.18
N THR A 131 14.41 -14.37 -5.71
CA THR A 131 13.12 -14.55 -6.35
C THR A 131 12.27 -13.28 -6.28
N ILE A 132 12.17 -12.65 -5.10
CA ILE A 132 11.41 -11.41 -4.93
C ILE A 132 12.03 -10.28 -5.76
N LYS A 133 13.36 -10.11 -5.71
CA LYS A 133 14.04 -9.07 -6.50
C LYS A 133 13.81 -9.24 -8.01
N LYS A 134 13.80 -10.49 -8.51
CA LYS A 134 13.51 -10.78 -9.93
C LYS A 134 12.04 -10.54 -10.29
N ALA A 135 11.11 -10.78 -9.35
CA ALA A 135 9.68 -10.59 -9.57
C ALA A 135 9.25 -9.12 -9.47
N ALA A 136 9.81 -8.37 -8.51
CA ALA A 136 9.34 -7.04 -8.14
C ALA A 136 10.32 -5.90 -8.49
N GLY A 137 11.55 -6.20 -8.90
CA GLY A 137 12.60 -5.19 -9.09
C GLY A 137 13.22 -4.68 -7.79
N ASN A 138 12.53 -4.80 -6.67
CA ASN A 138 12.94 -4.37 -5.33
C ASN A 138 13.30 -5.56 -4.44
N THR A 139 14.17 -5.34 -3.46
CA THR A 139 14.47 -6.35 -2.45
C THR A 139 13.30 -6.53 -1.49
N PRO A 140 13.15 -7.71 -0.84
CA PRO A 140 12.11 -7.92 0.17
C PRO A 140 12.17 -6.89 1.29
N LEU A 141 13.36 -6.48 1.72
CA LEU A 141 13.53 -5.49 2.79
C LEU A 141 13.01 -4.10 2.37
N GLU A 142 13.27 -3.67 1.13
CA GLU A 142 12.74 -2.43 0.58
C GLU A 142 11.20 -2.45 0.50
N ILE A 143 10.61 -3.59 0.15
CA ILE A 143 9.17 -3.76 0.10
C ILE A 143 8.56 -3.66 1.50
N ILE A 144 9.10 -4.36 2.49
CA ILE A 144 8.66 -4.28 3.88
C ILE A 144 8.76 -2.84 4.39
N ALA A 145 9.92 -2.19 4.16
CA ALA A 145 10.14 -0.80 4.55
C ALA A 145 9.11 0.15 3.91
N SER A 146 8.78 -0.05 2.64
CA SER A 146 7.79 0.77 1.93
C SER A 146 6.40 0.64 2.53
N VAL A 147 5.99 -0.56 2.95
CA VAL A 147 4.69 -0.78 3.61
C VAL A 147 4.65 -0.09 4.98
N ILE A 148 5.69 -0.24 5.80
CA ILE A 148 5.81 0.43 7.09
C ILE A 148 5.75 1.95 6.93
N LEU A 149 6.49 2.50 5.95
CA LEU A 149 6.51 3.93 5.68
C LEU A 149 5.17 4.46 5.19
N MET A 150 4.45 3.70 4.37
CA MET A 150 3.14 4.07 3.88
C MET A 150 2.14 4.21 5.03
N ASP A 151 2.10 3.24 5.95
CA ASP A 151 1.25 3.31 7.14
C ASP A 151 1.68 4.44 8.09
N ALA A 152 2.99 4.59 8.34
CA ALA A 152 3.52 5.68 9.15
C ALA A 152 3.11 7.05 8.60
N LYS A 153 3.30 7.29 7.31
CA LYS A 153 2.92 8.53 6.63
C LYS A 153 1.43 8.80 6.72
N SER A 154 0.60 7.77 6.49
CA SER A 154 -0.85 7.86 6.61
C SER A 154 -1.26 8.30 8.01
N ARG A 155 -0.80 7.61 9.06
CA ARG A 155 -1.13 7.95 10.47
C ARG A 155 -0.63 9.32 10.89
N LEU A 156 0.58 9.70 10.47
CA LEU A 156 1.13 11.02 10.75
C LEU A 156 0.26 12.16 10.18
N LYS A 157 -0.42 11.92 9.06
CA LYS A 157 -1.26 12.92 8.39
C LYS A 157 -2.74 12.86 8.79
N SER A 158 -3.26 11.69 9.10
CA SER A 158 -4.69 11.46 9.32
C SER A 158 -5.10 11.37 10.80
N SER A 159 -4.12 11.34 11.73
CA SER A 159 -4.41 11.20 13.15
C SER A 159 -3.60 12.16 14.03
N ASN A 160 -4.12 12.40 15.25
CA ASN A 160 -3.44 13.14 16.31
C ASN A 160 -2.59 12.23 17.21
N GLU A 161 -2.37 10.96 16.85
CA GLU A 161 -1.54 10.04 17.62
C GLU A 161 -0.14 10.59 17.80
N SER A 162 0.45 10.39 18.98
CA SER A 162 1.85 10.76 19.19
C SER A 162 2.79 9.97 18.28
N VAL A 163 3.90 10.56 17.84
CA VAL A 163 4.93 9.86 17.07
C VAL A 163 5.42 8.61 17.79
N LYS A 164 5.45 8.64 19.14
CA LYS A 164 5.79 7.49 19.99
C LYS A 164 4.78 6.36 19.83
N ASN A 165 3.49 6.65 19.87
CA ASN A 165 2.45 5.62 19.75
C ASN A 165 2.44 5.01 18.34
N ILE A 166 2.60 5.84 17.31
CA ILE A 166 2.75 5.36 15.93
C ILE A 166 3.95 4.42 15.80
N ALA A 167 5.11 4.80 16.37
CA ALA A 167 6.29 3.95 16.33
C ALA A 167 6.06 2.59 17.01
N LEU A 168 5.45 2.60 18.21
CA LEU A 168 5.15 1.37 18.96
C LEU A 168 4.16 0.47 18.21
N SER A 169 3.09 1.04 17.65
CA SER A 169 2.09 0.28 16.90
C SER A 169 2.62 -0.29 15.57
N LEU A 170 3.70 0.30 15.04
CA LEU A 170 4.44 -0.22 13.89
C LEU A 170 5.56 -1.20 14.26
N GLY A 171 5.64 -1.63 15.52
CA GLY A 171 6.60 -2.63 16.01
C GLY A 171 8.01 -2.10 16.33
N PHE A 172 8.17 -0.79 16.43
CA PHE A 172 9.45 -0.22 16.87
C PHE A 172 9.51 -0.11 18.39
N ASN A 173 10.34 -0.90 19.01
CA ASN A 173 10.55 -0.85 20.49
C ASN A 173 11.19 0.45 20.97
N ASN A 174 11.80 1.23 20.06
CA ASN A 174 12.49 2.47 20.38
C ASN A 174 12.17 3.55 19.34
N ILE A 175 11.67 4.69 19.82
CA ILE A 175 11.32 5.85 18.99
C ILE A 175 12.52 6.40 18.20
N SER A 176 13.75 6.31 18.75
CA SER A 176 14.96 6.78 18.07
C SER A 176 15.24 5.95 16.81
N PHE A 177 15.02 4.63 16.87
CA PHE A 177 15.13 3.76 15.69
C PHE A 177 14.07 4.08 14.65
N PHE A 178 12.82 4.32 15.06
CA PHE A 178 11.78 4.76 14.16
C PHE A 178 12.11 6.09 13.48
N ASN A 179 12.56 7.09 14.26
CA ASN A 179 12.94 8.40 13.73
C ASN A 179 14.08 8.29 12.71
N LYS A 180 15.10 7.47 12.99
CA LYS A 180 16.21 7.21 12.07
C LYS A 180 15.73 6.51 10.80
N PHE A 181 14.94 5.45 10.95
CA PHE A 181 14.34 4.70 9.83
C PHE A 181 13.51 5.63 8.94
N PHE A 182 12.59 6.38 9.53
CA PHE A 182 11.70 7.27 8.79
C PHE A 182 12.49 8.37 8.06
N LYS A 183 13.46 9.01 8.75
CA LYS A 183 14.30 10.06 8.14
C LYS A 183 15.18 9.51 7.02
N GLN A 184 15.73 8.31 7.16
CA GLN A 184 16.55 7.66 6.13
C GLN A 184 15.78 7.47 4.82
N HIS A 185 14.49 7.14 4.89
CA HIS A 185 13.67 6.85 3.72
C HIS A 185 12.89 8.04 3.18
N THR A 186 12.68 9.10 3.98
CA THR A 186 11.85 10.26 3.59
C THR A 186 12.62 11.57 3.53
N GLY A 187 13.86 11.60 4.03
CA GLY A 187 14.68 12.79 4.14
C GLY A 187 14.35 13.69 5.35
N VAL A 188 13.18 13.51 5.99
CA VAL A 188 12.72 14.34 7.11
C VAL A 188 12.29 13.50 8.30
N THR A 189 12.27 14.11 9.49
CA THR A 189 11.79 13.41 10.70
C THR A 189 10.26 13.25 10.66
N PRO A 190 9.68 12.25 11.37
CA PRO A 190 8.22 12.08 11.46
C PRO A 190 7.51 13.35 11.95
N GLN A 191 8.06 14.04 12.93
CA GLN A 191 7.49 15.28 13.46
C GLN A 191 7.45 16.38 12.40
N LYS A 192 8.53 16.57 11.62
CA LYS A 192 8.57 17.53 10.53
C LYS A 192 7.59 17.14 9.41
N TYR A 193 7.50 15.85 9.10
CA TYR A 193 6.57 15.34 8.10
C TYR A 193 5.10 15.60 8.47
N ARG A 194 4.75 15.52 9.76
CA ARG A 194 3.40 15.82 10.28
C ARG A 194 3.04 17.31 10.08
N GLY A 195 3.97 18.21 10.29
CA GLY A 195 3.76 19.67 10.23
C GLY A 195 3.70 20.26 8.81
N HIS A 196 4.07 19.47 7.81
CA HIS A 196 3.89 19.83 6.39
C HIS A 196 2.56 19.27 5.86
#